data_e91a710927fe8fad2a1ccf9b4a6ad306
#
_entry.id   e91a710927fe8fad2a1ccf9b4a6ad306
#
_cell.length_a   1.000
_cell.length_b   1.000
_cell.length_c   1.000
_cell.angle_alpha   90.00
_cell.angle_beta   90.00
_cell.angle_gamma   90.00
#
_symmetry.space_group_name_H-M   'P 1'
#
loop_
_entity.id
_entity.type
_entity.pdbx_description
1 polymer ?
#
loop_
_entity_poly.entity_id
_entity_poly.type
_entity_poly.pdbx_seq_one_letter_code
_entity_poly.pdbx_strand_id
1 'polypeptide(L)'
;MACDVRVIPIREFMKSDLTGEVDLNASRELLRELMAACKRENMTRILIDSREASSHSTMLDVWTLARDLGSLGVTHENRVAVLNRPKDNFDRAAFLELCATNRGYHLRAFREFEVAFAWLTSEQFSEAAENP
;
A
#
# COMPACT_ATOMS: atom_id res chain seq x y z
N MET A 1 14.57 -4.35 15.27
CA MET A 1 13.61 -3.37 15.79
C MET A 1 12.25 -3.60 15.19
N ALA A 2 11.25 -3.58 16.01
CA ALA A 2 9.91 -3.88 15.53
C ALA A 2 9.35 -2.74 14.71
N CYS A 3 8.44 -3.08 13.85
CA CYS A 3 7.67 -2.13 13.06
C CYS A 3 6.42 -1.76 13.87
N ASP A 4 6.14 -0.49 13.97
CA ASP A 4 4.91 -0.03 14.59
C ASP A 4 3.91 0.33 13.52
N VAL A 5 2.67 -0.08 13.74
CA VAL A 5 1.59 0.15 12.80
C VAL A 5 0.43 0.81 13.53
N ARG A 6 -0.06 1.90 12.97
CA ARG A 6 -1.28 2.53 13.46
C ARG A 6 -2.30 2.52 12.33
N VAL A 7 -3.48 2.00 12.63
CA VAL A 7 -4.56 1.90 11.65
C VAL A 7 -5.66 2.85 12.08
N ILE A 8 -5.96 3.82 11.22
CA ILE A 8 -6.88 4.89 11.55
C ILE A 8 -7.94 4.97 10.46
N PRO A 9 -9.23 4.76 10.79
CA PRO A 9 -10.27 4.96 9.79
C PRO A 9 -10.45 6.45 9.57
N ILE A 10 -10.39 6.83 8.30
CA ILE A 10 -10.68 8.19 7.88
C ILE A 10 -11.93 8.10 7.03
N ARG A 11 -12.59 9.22 6.85
CA ARG A 11 -13.89 9.21 6.20
C ARG A 11 -13.91 8.45 4.88
N GLU A 12 -12.85 8.57 4.09
CA GLU A 12 -12.83 8.03 2.73
C GLU A 12 -11.88 6.87 2.55
N PHE A 13 -10.99 6.63 3.48
CA PHE A 13 -10.02 5.55 3.34
C PHE A 13 -9.47 5.17 4.70
N MET A 14 -8.85 4.00 4.74
CA MET A 14 -8.16 3.51 5.92
C MET A 14 -6.71 3.98 5.85
N LYS A 15 -6.24 4.67 6.87
CA LYS A 15 -4.88 5.16 6.91
C LYS A 15 -4.04 4.28 7.83
N SER A 16 -2.86 3.95 7.39
CA SER A 16 -1.90 3.20 8.19
C SER A 16 -0.60 3.96 8.25
N ASP A 17 -0.15 4.26 9.45
CA ASP A 17 1.14 4.91 9.67
C ASP A 17 2.13 3.86 10.13
N LEU A 18 3.24 3.73 9.39
CA LEU A 18 4.30 2.81 9.74
C LEU A 18 5.51 3.56 10.27
N THR A 19 6.13 3.00 11.31
CA THR A 19 7.41 3.49 11.80
C THR A 19 8.30 2.30 12.05
N GLY A 20 9.60 2.54 12.07
CA GLY A 20 10.58 1.51 12.37
C GLY A 20 11.03 0.76 11.14
N GLU A 21 11.49 -0.46 11.33
CA GLU A 21 12.09 -1.26 10.27
C GLU A 21 11.08 -2.28 9.76
N VAL A 22 10.88 -2.27 8.45
CA VAL A 22 9.85 -3.09 7.81
C VAL A 22 10.53 -4.13 6.92
N ASP A 23 10.35 -5.40 7.24
CA ASP A 23 10.80 -6.50 6.40
C ASP A 23 9.58 -7.19 5.79
N LEU A 24 9.82 -8.32 5.12
CA LEU A 24 8.74 -9.04 4.46
C LEU A 24 7.67 -9.50 5.44
N ASN A 25 8.08 -10.04 6.58
CA ASN A 25 7.12 -10.51 7.57
C ASN A 25 6.29 -9.38 8.14
N ALA A 26 6.92 -8.25 8.43
CA ALA A 26 6.20 -7.07 8.93
C ALA A 26 5.19 -6.59 7.88
N SER A 27 5.58 -6.62 6.61
CA SER A 27 4.67 -6.20 5.53
C SER A 27 3.48 -7.13 5.43
N ARG A 28 3.69 -8.43 5.57
CA ARG A 28 2.59 -9.39 5.54
C ARG A 28 1.62 -9.18 6.69
N GLU A 29 2.15 -9.00 7.89
CA GLU A 29 1.31 -8.77 9.05
C GLU A 29 0.53 -7.47 8.93
N LEU A 30 1.19 -6.43 8.43
CA LEU A 30 0.54 -5.16 8.19
C LEU A 30 -0.66 -5.32 7.25
N LEU A 31 -0.46 -6.00 6.13
CA LEU A 31 -1.53 -6.15 5.15
C LEU A 31 -2.68 -6.98 5.71
N ARG A 32 -2.39 -8.06 6.43
CA ARG A 32 -3.45 -8.83 7.06
C ARG A 32 -4.28 -7.98 8.01
N GLU A 33 -3.60 -7.20 8.83
CA GLU A 33 -4.25 -6.35 9.80
C GLU A 33 -5.08 -5.27 9.13
N LEU A 34 -4.51 -4.64 8.10
CA LEU A 34 -5.21 -3.61 7.34
C LEU A 34 -6.44 -4.16 6.65
N MET A 35 -6.32 -5.32 6.02
CA MET A 35 -7.46 -5.89 5.32
C MET A 35 -8.57 -6.31 6.28
N ALA A 36 -8.19 -6.80 7.46
CA ALA A 36 -9.19 -7.12 8.47
C ALA A 36 -9.89 -5.86 8.96
N ALA A 37 -9.16 -4.78 9.16
CA ALA A 37 -9.74 -3.51 9.57
C ALA A 37 -10.67 -2.95 8.49
N CYS A 38 -10.26 -3.04 7.24
CA CYS A 38 -11.08 -2.58 6.12
C CYS A 38 -12.40 -3.33 6.06
N LYS A 39 -12.34 -4.63 6.30
CA LYS A 39 -13.55 -5.43 6.30
C LYS A 39 -14.49 -5.02 7.42
N ARG A 40 -13.93 -4.78 8.62
CA ARG A 40 -14.74 -4.34 9.76
C ARG A 40 -15.42 -3.00 9.50
N GLU A 41 -14.67 -2.08 8.86
CA GLU A 41 -15.16 -0.72 8.63
C GLU A 41 -15.83 -0.55 7.28
N ASN A 42 -15.93 -1.62 6.50
CA ASN A 42 -16.53 -1.57 5.17
C ASN A 42 -15.84 -0.55 4.26
N MET A 43 -14.53 -0.60 4.25
CA MET A 43 -13.70 0.28 3.42
C MET A 43 -12.88 -0.53 2.45
N THR A 44 -12.61 0.06 1.27
CA THR A 44 -11.80 -0.60 0.24
C THR A 44 -10.57 0.20 -0.16
N ARG A 45 -10.44 1.43 0.31
CA ARG A 45 -9.33 2.31 -0.05
C ARG A 45 -8.39 2.44 1.13
N ILE A 46 -7.09 2.33 0.86
CA ILE A 46 -6.07 2.25 1.89
C ILE A 46 -4.92 3.16 1.54
N LEU A 47 -4.46 3.94 2.53
CA LEU A 47 -3.23 4.71 2.41
C LEU A 47 -2.23 4.17 3.42
N ILE A 48 -1.10 3.69 2.92
CA ILE A 48 -0.01 3.22 3.77
C ILE A 48 1.07 4.29 3.77
N ASP A 49 1.20 4.98 4.89
CA ASP A 49 2.19 6.05 5.03
C ASP A 49 3.46 5.46 5.62
N SER A 50 4.45 5.23 4.78
CA SER A 50 5.71 4.62 5.19
C SER A 50 6.85 5.63 5.24
N ARG A 51 6.53 6.92 5.31
CA ARG A 51 7.58 7.94 5.30
C ARG A 51 8.49 7.90 6.52
N GLU A 52 8.00 7.34 7.62
CA GLU A 52 8.77 7.23 8.86
C GLU A 52 9.33 5.82 9.07
N ALA A 53 9.27 4.98 8.04
CA ALA A 53 9.73 3.60 8.14
C ALA A 53 10.95 3.39 7.24
N SER A 54 11.74 2.37 7.57
CA SER A 54 12.87 1.93 6.76
C SER A 54 12.59 0.53 6.26
N SER A 55 12.80 0.31 4.96
CA SER A 55 12.56 -1.00 4.38
C SER A 55 13.85 -1.81 4.35
N HIS A 56 13.76 -3.07 4.75
CA HIS A 56 14.86 -4.01 4.66
C HIS A 56 14.55 -5.14 3.70
N SER A 57 13.59 -4.93 2.81
CA SER A 57 13.19 -5.94 1.85
C SER A 57 14.11 -5.95 0.64
N THR A 58 14.39 -7.16 0.14
CA THR A 58 15.08 -7.31 -1.14
C THR A 58 14.05 -7.21 -2.26
N MET A 59 14.53 -7.14 -3.50
CA MET A 59 13.60 -7.13 -4.63
C MET A 59 12.83 -8.45 -4.71
N LEU A 60 13.44 -9.56 -4.33
CA LEU A 60 12.74 -10.84 -4.27
C LEU A 60 11.64 -10.80 -3.22
N ASP A 61 11.91 -10.17 -2.07
CA ASP A 61 10.89 -10.02 -1.04
C ASP A 61 9.70 -9.24 -1.56
N VAL A 62 9.96 -8.17 -2.31
CA VAL A 62 8.91 -7.34 -2.88
C VAL A 62 8.07 -8.16 -3.86
N TRP A 63 8.73 -8.94 -4.72
CA TRP A 63 8.04 -9.81 -5.66
C TRP A 63 7.16 -10.82 -4.91
N THR A 64 7.71 -11.41 -3.85
CA THR A 64 6.99 -12.38 -3.04
C THR A 64 5.75 -11.77 -2.41
N LEU A 65 5.89 -10.55 -1.88
CA LEU A 65 4.75 -9.84 -1.30
C LEU A 65 3.66 -9.62 -2.33
N ALA A 66 4.04 -9.17 -3.53
CA ALA A 66 3.06 -8.95 -4.60
C ALA A 66 2.35 -10.24 -4.97
N ARG A 67 3.09 -11.35 -5.03
CA ARG A 67 2.51 -12.65 -5.33
C ARG A 67 1.46 -13.05 -4.28
N ASP A 68 1.70 -12.66 -3.03
CA ASP A 68 0.88 -13.10 -1.91
C ASP A 68 -0.26 -12.15 -1.57
N LEU A 69 -0.43 -11.06 -2.31
CA LEU A 69 -1.43 -10.03 -1.96
C LEU A 69 -2.83 -10.63 -1.77
N GLY A 70 -3.23 -11.51 -2.68
CA GLY A 70 -4.56 -12.09 -2.58
C GLY A 70 -4.75 -12.92 -1.32
N SER A 71 -3.75 -13.72 -0.95
CA SER A 71 -3.84 -14.55 0.24
C SER A 71 -3.79 -13.72 1.51
N LEU A 72 -3.31 -12.49 1.43
CA LEU A 72 -3.29 -11.56 2.56
C LEU A 72 -4.58 -10.77 2.70
N GLY A 73 -5.51 -10.95 1.77
CA GLY A 73 -6.81 -10.33 1.84
C GLY A 73 -7.04 -9.19 0.85
N VAL A 74 -6.04 -8.83 0.07
CA VAL A 74 -6.18 -7.75 -0.91
C VAL A 74 -7.01 -8.26 -2.08
N THR A 75 -7.98 -7.46 -2.52
CA THR A 75 -8.84 -7.83 -3.65
C THR A 75 -8.61 -6.85 -4.79
N HIS A 76 -9.17 -7.19 -5.95
CA HIS A 76 -9.06 -6.32 -7.12
C HIS A 76 -9.89 -5.06 -7.00
N GLU A 77 -10.72 -4.96 -5.96
CA GLU A 77 -11.50 -3.76 -5.70
C GLU A 77 -10.78 -2.78 -4.79
N ASN A 78 -9.74 -3.22 -4.14
CA ASN A 78 -8.99 -2.34 -3.25
C ASN A 78 -8.15 -1.36 -4.04
N ARG A 79 -8.03 -0.15 -3.51
CA ARG A 79 -7.03 0.82 -3.94
C ARG A 79 -6.04 0.97 -2.81
N VAL A 80 -4.79 0.72 -3.09
CA VAL A 80 -3.74 0.81 -2.08
C VAL A 80 -2.72 1.83 -2.53
N ALA A 81 -2.62 2.93 -1.80
CA ALA A 81 -1.62 3.95 -2.04
C ALA A 81 -0.50 3.77 -1.02
N VAL A 82 0.73 3.67 -1.50
CA VAL A 82 1.90 3.56 -0.62
C VAL A 82 2.69 4.85 -0.75
N LEU A 83 2.79 5.56 0.36
CA LEU A 83 3.44 6.86 0.39
C LEU A 83 4.85 6.73 0.95
N ASN A 84 5.83 7.15 0.19
CA ASN A 84 7.25 7.00 0.52
C ASN A 84 7.91 8.35 0.69
N ARG A 85 9.05 8.38 1.39
CA ARG A 85 9.82 9.62 1.52
C ARG A 85 10.32 10.06 0.16
N PRO A 86 10.21 11.35 -0.16
CA PRO A 86 10.65 11.82 -1.49
C PRO A 86 12.12 11.56 -1.80
N LYS A 87 12.97 11.52 -0.77
CA LYS A 87 14.40 11.37 -0.97
C LYS A 87 14.89 9.94 -0.91
N ASP A 88 14.01 9.01 -0.56
CA ASP A 88 14.40 7.61 -0.45
C ASP A 88 14.49 6.97 -1.83
N ASN A 89 15.21 5.86 -1.88
CA ASN A 89 15.24 5.04 -3.07
C ASN A 89 13.83 4.51 -3.32
N PHE A 90 13.29 4.86 -4.46
CA PHE A 90 11.91 4.53 -4.81
C PHE A 90 11.79 3.20 -5.57
N ASP A 91 12.91 2.53 -5.82
CA ASP A 91 12.93 1.36 -6.69
C ASP A 91 12.06 0.22 -6.19
N ARG A 92 12.10 -0.04 -4.88
CA ARG A 92 11.29 -1.13 -4.31
C ARG A 92 9.81 -0.84 -4.40
N ALA A 93 9.44 0.40 -4.12
CA ALA A 93 8.04 0.80 -4.19
C ALA A 93 7.52 0.74 -5.63
N ALA A 94 8.33 1.21 -6.58
CA ALA A 94 7.96 1.15 -7.99
C ALA A 94 7.84 -0.30 -8.46
N PHE A 95 8.73 -1.16 -8.00
CA PHE A 95 8.70 -2.57 -8.35
C PHE A 95 7.46 -3.25 -7.77
N LEU A 96 7.10 -2.89 -6.55
CA LEU A 96 5.87 -3.43 -5.95
C LEU A 96 4.66 -3.02 -6.77
N GLU A 97 4.60 -1.76 -7.17
CA GLU A 97 3.51 -1.28 -8.01
C GLU A 97 3.44 -2.07 -9.32
N LEU A 98 4.58 -2.27 -9.96
CA LEU A 98 4.63 -3.00 -11.22
C LEU A 98 4.13 -4.44 -11.04
N CYS A 99 4.64 -5.13 -10.04
CA CYS A 99 4.27 -6.52 -9.79
C CYS A 99 2.80 -6.66 -9.43
N ALA A 100 2.29 -5.74 -8.63
CA ALA A 100 0.88 -5.77 -8.24
C ALA A 100 -0.02 -5.47 -9.43
N THR A 101 0.35 -4.48 -10.23
CA THR A 101 -0.41 -4.11 -11.42
C THR A 101 -0.48 -5.26 -12.41
N ASN A 102 0.63 -5.98 -12.59
CA ASN A 102 0.66 -7.12 -13.48
C ASN A 102 -0.28 -8.24 -13.04
N ARG A 103 -0.65 -8.25 -11.78
CA ARG A 103 -1.58 -9.25 -11.23
C ARG A 103 -3.00 -8.71 -11.10
N GLY A 104 -3.24 -7.50 -11.60
CA GLY A 104 -4.58 -6.93 -11.63
C GLY A 104 -4.97 -6.16 -10.38
N TYR A 105 -4.05 -5.92 -9.47
CA TYR A 105 -4.34 -5.14 -8.28
C TYR A 105 -4.10 -3.66 -8.52
N HIS A 106 -4.79 -2.82 -7.77
CA HIS A 106 -4.68 -1.37 -7.89
C HIS A 106 -3.85 -0.85 -6.72
N LEU A 107 -2.54 -0.96 -6.87
CA LEU A 107 -1.58 -0.49 -5.89
C LEU A 107 -0.64 0.48 -6.57
N ARG A 108 -0.46 1.66 -6.01
CA ARG A 108 0.43 2.66 -6.56
C ARG A 108 1.30 3.26 -5.49
N ALA A 109 2.53 3.56 -5.88
CA ALA A 109 3.53 4.16 -4.99
C ALA A 109 3.62 5.66 -5.29
N PHE A 110 3.73 6.45 -4.23
CA PHE A 110 3.76 7.90 -4.34
C PHE A 110 4.86 8.48 -3.48
N ARG A 111 5.29 9.69 -3.83
CA ARG A 111 6.25 10.45 -3.04
C ARG A 111 5.61 11.67 -2.36
N GLU A 112 4.39 12.02 -2.76
CA GLU A 112 3.71 13.21 -2.24
C GLU A 112 2.31 12.86 -1.81
N PHE A 113 1.96 13.34 -0.63
CA PHE A 113 0.66 13.03 -0.04
C PHE A 113 -0.49 13.50 -0.92
N GLU A 114 -0.41 14.71 -1.45
CA GLU A 114 -1.53 15.27 -2.23
C GLU A 114 -1.82 14.43 -3.46
N VAL A 115 -0.78 13.92 -4.11
CA VAL A 115 -0.97 13.09 -5.29
C VAL A 115 -1.59 11.75 -4.91
N ALA A 116 -1.11 11.17 -3.81
CA ALA A 116 -1.67 9.91 -3.31
C ALA A 116 -3.13 10.08 -2.93
N PHE A 117 -3.43 11.17 -2.22
CA PHE A 117 -4.79 11.46 -1.77
C PHE A 117 -5.73 11.62 -2.96
N ALA A 118 -5.29 12.36 -3.98
CA ALA A 118 -6.11 12.59 -5.16
C ALA A 118 -6.44 11.29 -5.88
N TRP A 119 -5.43 10.43 -6.06
CA TRP A 119 -5.65 9.15 -6.70
C TRP A 119 -6.58 8.26 -5.86
N LEU A 120 -6.35 8.26 -4.55
CA LEU A 120 -7.07 7.36 -3.66
C LEU A 120 -8.54 7.73 -3.56
N THR A 121 -8.86 9.02 -3.62
CA THR A 121 -10.23 9.50 -3.44
C THR A 121 -10.95 9.78 -4.75
N SER A 122 -10.30 9.57 -5.88
CA SER A 122 -10.91 9.74 -7.19
C SER A 122 -12.09 8.78 -7.35
N GLU A 123 -13.16 9.24 -7.95
CA GLU A 123 -14.33 8.41 -8.12
C GLU A 123 -14.22 7.45 -9.29
N GLN A 124 -13.54 7.86 -10.33
CA GLN A 124 -13.47 7.09 -11.56
C GLN A 124 -12.08 6.56 -11.77
N PHE A 125 -11.66 5.75 -10.83
CA PHE A 125 -10.28 5.39 -10.87
C PHE A 125 -9.88 4.49 -12.02
N SER A 126 -10.74 3.60 -12.44
CA SER A 126 -10.37 2.67 -13.49
C SER A 126 -10.09 3.39 -14.79
N GLU A 127 -11.04 4.18 -15.24
CA GLU A 127 -10.85 4.88 -16.50
C GLU A 127 -9.74 5.89 -16.38
N ALA A 128 -9.71 6.60 -15.28
CA ALA A 128 -8.70 7.64 -15.11
C ALA A 128 -7.31 7.06 -15.14
N ALA A 129 -7.14 5.88 -14.57
CA ALA A 129 -5.83 5.26 -14.52
C ALA A 129 -5.44 4.64 -15.83
N GLU A 130 -6.39 4.14 -16.59
CA GLU A 130 -6.08 3.25 -17.70
C GLU A 130 -6.29 3.85 -19.06
N ASN A 131 -6.95 4.97 -19.13
CA ASN A 131 -7.24 5.58 -20.43
C ASN A 131 -6.53 6.88 -20.54
N PRO A 132 -5.28 6.81 -20.87
CA PRO A 132 -4.49 8.02 -21.06
C PRO A 132 -5.01 8.79 -22.25
#